data_ede18378b59e453a245df55d28bac6fb
#
_entry.id   ede18378b59e453a245df55d28bac6fb
#
_cell.length_a   1.000
_cell.length_b   1.000
_cell.length_c   1.000
_cell.angle_alpha   90.00
_cell.angle_beta   90.00
_cell.angle_gamma   90.00
#
_symmetry.space_group_name_H-M   'P 1'
#
loop_
_entity.id
_entity.type
_entity.pdbx_description
1 polymer ?
#
loop_
_entity_poly.entity_id
_entity_poly.type
_entity_poly.pdbx_seq_one_letter_code
_entity_poly.pdbx_strand_id
1 'polypeptide(L)'
;MKIQRFEDLEAWQIARELTNQIYSITKKESICRDFGFVDQIRRAVISIMNNIAEGFERGSNKDFVKFLFIAKGSAGELRSMFYLGLDQGYLTNSEFSECSDLCIRSGQTIWALIKGLRRRADFRTGMKIMIAAAFIRLGLCTI
;
A
#
# COMPACT_ATOMS: atom_id res chain seq x y z
N MET A 1 7.26 -0.03 -19.58
CA MET A 1 8.36 -0.75 -18.89
C MET A 1 7.75 -1.74 -17.90
N LYS A 2 8.19 -2.99 -17.84
CA LYS A 2 7.68 -3.97 -16.87
C LYS A 2 8.45 -3.78 -15.56
N ILE A 3 7.75 -3.46 -14.47
CA ILE A 3 8.35 -3.34 -13.14
C ILE A 3 8.86 -4.73 -12.72
N GLN A 4 10.14 -4.81 -12.36
CA GLN A 4 10.79 -6.08 -12.01
C GLN A 4 11.10 -6.20 -10.52
N ARG A 5 11.14 -5.09 -9.81
CA ARG A 5 11.51 -5.00 -8.39
C ARG A 5 10.50 -4.13 -7.65
N PHE A 6 10.21 -4.47 -6.38
CA PHE A 6 9.31 -3.64 -5.59
C PHE A 6 9.85 -2.23 -5.33
N GLU A 7 11.19 -2.06 -5.31
CA GLU A 7 11.83 -0.76 -5.12
C GLU A 7 11.54 0.23 -6.25
N ASP A 8 11.15 -0.27 -7.43
CA ASP A 8 10.75 0.56 -8.57
C ASP A 8 9.28 1.00 -8.51
N LEU A 9 8.51 0.49 -7.54
CA LEU A 9 7.14 0.88 -7.31
C LEU A 9 7.07 2.25 -6.63
N GLU A 10 6.39 3.22 -7.25
CA GLU A 10 6.14 4.53 -6.64
C GLU A 10 5.46 4.40 -5.27
N ALA A 11 4.52 3.48 -5.12
CA ALA A 11 3.85 3.22 -3.86
C ALA A 11 4.82 2.83 -2.73
N TRP A 12 5.83 2.01 -3.03
CA TRP A 12 6.84 1.63 -2.07
C TRP A 12 7.79 2.79 -1.74
N GLN A 13 8.19 3.57 -2.74
CA GLN A 13 9.06 4.74 -2.56
C GLN A 13 8.40 5.78 -1.65
N ILE A 14 7.12 6.09 -1.86
CA ILE A 14 6.34 7.00 -1.00
C ILE A 14 6.23 6.43 0.42
N ALA A 15 5.96 5.13 0.56
CA ALA A 15 5.88 4.48 1.87
C ALA A 15 7.21 4.54 2.62
N ARG A 16 8.35 4.39 1.91
CA ARG A 16 9.69 4.53 2.49
C ARG A 16 9.97 5.95 2.96
N GLU A 17 9.61 6.95 2.17
CA GLU A 17 9.74 8.37 2.53
C GLU A 17 8.94 8.67 3.81
N LEU A 18 7.67 8.25 3.84
CA LEU A 18 6.79 8.40 4.99
C LEU A 18 7.36 7.70 6.24
N THR A 19 7.94 6.51 6.08
CA THR A 19 8.60 5.78 7.17
C THR A 19 9.75 6.60 7.75
N ASN A 20 10.61 7.17 6.90
CA ASN A 20 11.73 7.99 7.35
C ASN A 20 11.25 9.24 8.10
N GLN A 21 10.18 9.90 7.66
CA GLN A 21 9.60 11.04 8.37
C GLN A 21 9.08 10.65 9.76
N ILE A 22 8.33 9.55 9.86
CA ILE A 22 7.81 9.07 11.15
C ILE A 22 8.94 8.70 12.11
N TYR A 23 9.99 8.05 11.62
CA TYR A 23 11.16 7.74 12.45
C TYR A 23 11.89 8.99 12.92
N SER A 24 11.99 10.03 12.10
CA SER A 24 12.55 11.32 12.48
C SER A 24 11.71 12.01 13.57
N ILE A 25 10.41 12.11 13.37
CA ILE A 25 9.48 12.75 14.31
C ILE A 25 9.48 12.03 15.66
N THR A 26 9.43 10.70 15.67
CA THR A 26 9.35 9.88 16.89
C THR A 26 10.64 9.81 17.70
N LYS A 27 11.74 10.43 17.23
CA LYS A 27 12.97 10.63 18.00
C LYS A 27 12.93 11.86 18.90
N LYS A 28 11.95 12.76 18.72
CA LYS A 28 11.84 13.98 19.54
C LYS A 28 11.66 13.63 21.01
N GLU A 29 12.26 14.41 21.89
CA GLU A 29 12.20 14.20 23.33
C GLU A 29 10.76 14.25 23.87
N SER A 30 9.90 15.08 23.25
CA SER A 30 8.48 15.20 23.61
C SER A 30 7.64 13.94 23.32
N ILE A 31 8.13 13.05 22.45
CA ILE A 31 7.38 11.88 21.95
C ILE A 31 8.03 10.59 22.41
N CYS A 32 9.35 10.51 22.44
CA CYS A 32 10.11 9.26 22.58
C CYS A 32 9.83 8.50 23.88
N ARG A 33 9.26 9.15 24.89
CA ARG A 33 8.87 8.53 26.18
C ARG A 33 7.48 7.93 26.16
N ASP A 34 6.64 8.27 25.19
CA ASP A 34 5.36 7.60 24.96
C ASP A 34 5.60 6.35 24.10
N PHE A 35 6.07 5.28 24.76
CA PHE A 35 6.42 4.03 24.08
C PHE A 35 5.23 3.43 23.31
N GLY A 36 4.01 3.57 23.85
CA GLY A 36 2.80 3.05 23.20
C GLY A 36 2.51 3.76 21.89
N PHE A 37 2.55 5.09 21.88
CA PHE A 37 2.38 5.88 20.66
C PHE A 37 3.48 5.61 19.65
N VAL A 38 4.75 5.64 20.09
CA VAL A 38 5.92 5.41 19.22
C VAL A 38 5.87 4.03 18.57
N ASP A 39 5.60 2.99 19.36
CA ASP A 39 5.50 1.62 18.82
C ASP A 39 4.38 1.52 17.77
N GLN A 40 3.19 1.99 18.11
CA GLN A 40 2.03 1.86 17.25
C GLN A 40 2.19 2.65 15.93
N ILE A 41 2.65 3.90 15.97
CA ILE A 41 2.82 4.71 14.76
C ILE A 41 3.93 4.15 13.85
N ARG A 42 5.02 3.65 14.42
CA ARG A 42 6.09 2.99 13.67
C ARG A 42 5.63 1.68 13.05
N ARG A 43 4.88 0.87 13.79
CA ARG A 43 4.31 -0.38 13.26
C ARG A 43 3.37 -0.12 12.09
N ALA A 44 2.50 0.89 12.19
CA ALA A 44 1.59 1.26 11.12
C ALA A 44 2.35 1.67 9.84
N VAL A 45 3.36 2.53 9.95
CA VAL A 45 4.11 2.98 8.77
C VAL A 45 4.97 1.87 8.15
N ILE A 46 5.62 1.04 8.96
CA ILE A 46 6.39 -0.12 8.49
C ILE A 46 5.46 -1.11 7.79
N SER A 47 4.26 -1.32 8.32
CA SER A 47 3.26 -2.22 7.72
C SER A 47 2.87 -1.80 6.31
N ILE A 48 2.76 -0.49 6.02
CA ILE A 48 2.51 -0.01 4.65
C ILE A 48 3.63 -0.48 3.72
N MET A 49 4.87 -0.17 4.06
CA MET A 49 6.05 -0.45 3.22
C MET A 49 6.25 -1.95 3.01
N ASN A 50 6.20 -2.72 4.09
CA ASN A 50 6.48 -4.16 4.05
C ASN A 50 5.40 -4.95 3.31
N ASN A 51 4.12 -4.59 3.46
CA ASN A 51 3.04 -5.28 2.73
C ASN A 51 3.12 -5.03 1.21
N ILE A 52 3.56 -3.85 0.77
CA ILE A 52 3.80 -3.60 -0.66
C ILE A 52 4.92 -4.53 -1.17
N ALA A 53 6.04 -4.60 -0.46
CA ALA A 53 7.18 -5.44 -0.84
C ALA A 53 6.82 -6.93 -0.82
N GLU A 54 6.25 -7.43 0.29
CA GLU A 54 5.86 -8.82 0.43
C GLU A 54 4.85 -9.24 -0.64
N GLY A 55 3.82 -8.43 -0.86
CA GLY A 55 2.81 -8.72 -1.87
C GLY A 55 3.38 -8.81 -3.28
N PHE A 56 4.36 -7.95 -3.61
CA PHE A 56 5.06 -7.98 -4.89
C PHE A 56 5.88 -9.27 -5.04
N GLU A 57 6.67 -9.64 -4.03
CA GLU A 57 7.54 -10.82 -4.03
C GLU A 57 6.78 -12.16 -4.05
N ARG A 58 5.50 -12.18 -3.66
CA ARG A 58 4.63 -13.36 -3.81
C ARG A 58 4.41 -13.79 -5.26
N GLY A 59 4.70 -12.95 -6.24
CA GLY A 59 4.67 -13.26 -7.67
C GLY A 59 3.28 -13.47 -8.28
N SER A 60 2.20 -13.41 -7.50
CA SER A 60 0.83 -13.53 -7.96
C SER A 60 0.06 -12.22 -7.83
N ASN A 61 -0.64 -11.79 -8.89
CA ASN A 61 -1.48 -10.59 -8.83
C ASN A 61 -2.57 -10.68 -7.75
N LYS A 62 -3.10 -11.88 -7.52
CA LYS A 62 -4.14 -12.12 -6.52
C LYS A 62 -3.61 -11.87 -5.11
N ASP A 63 -2.43 -12.37 -4.80
CA ASP A 63 -1.81 -12.16 -3.50
C ASP A 63 -1.33 -10.71 -3.35
N PHE A 64 -0.75 -10.14 -4.40
CA PHE A 64 -0.35 -8.74 -4.37
C PHE A 64 -1.52 -7.81 -4.02
N VAL A 65 -2.69 -8.00 -4.62
CA VAL A 65 -3.91 -7.24 -4.29
C VAL A 65 -4.29 -7.39 -2.82
N LYS A 66 -4.19 -8.59 -2.23
CA LYS A 66 -4.48 -8.81 -0.80
C LYS A 66 -3.56 -7.98 0.09
N PHE A 67 -2.25 -8.06 -0.15
CA PHE A 67 -1.26 -7.32 0.63
C PHE A 67 -1.39 -5.81 0.45
N LEU A 68 -1.73 -5.34 -0.75
CA LEU A 68 -2.03 -3.93 -0.99
C LEU A 68 -3.25 -3.43 -0.19
N PHE A 69 -4.27 -4.27 0.03
CA PHE A 69 -5.38 -3.91 0.92
C PHE A 69 -4.93 -3.78 2.37
N ILE A 70 -4.03 -4.65 2.84
CA ILE A 70 -3.45 -4.53 4.19
C ILE A 70 -2.64 -3.23 4.30
N ALA A 71 -1.79 -2.94 3.32
CA ALA A 71 -1.04 -1.68 3.27
C ALA A 71 -1.97 -0.46 3.29
N LYS A 72 -3.06 -0.49 2.53
CA LYS A 72 -4.06 0.59 2.51
C LYS A 72 -4.76 0.76 3.86
N GLY A 73 -5.09 -0.33 4.55
CA GLY A 73 -5.63 -0.31 5.91
C GLY A 73 -4.66 0.33 6.90
N SER A 74 -3.37 -0.05 6.82
CA SER A 74 -2.30 0.53 7.65
C SER A 74 -2.10 2.03 7.40
N ALA A 75 -2.29 2.51 6.17
CA ALA A 75 -2.29 3.94 5.88
C ALA A 75 -3.47 4.68 6.55
N GLY A 76 -4.64 4.04 6.61
CA GLY A 76 -5.78 4.55 7.36
C GLY A 76 -5.51 4.64 8.86
N GLU A 77 -4.93 3.60 9.44
CA GLU A 77 -4.49 3.57 10.84
C GLU A 77 -3.47 4.69 11.13
N LEU A 78 -2.45 4.83 10.29
CA LEU A 78 -1.44 5.87 10.44
C LEU A 78 -2.05 7.28 10.41
N ARG A 79 -3.01 7.53 9.51
CA ARG A 79 -3.72 8.83 9.48
C ARG A 79 -4.49 9.08 10.78
N SER A 80 -5.10 8.07 11.37
CA SER A 80 -5.77 8.18 12.68
C SER A 80 -4.76 8.54 13.78
N MET A 81 -3.56 7.94 13.75
CA MET A 81 -2.49 8.25 14.69
C MET A 81 -1.97 9.69 14.57
N PHE A 82 -2.02 10.30 13.38
CA PHE A 82 -1.64 11.71 13.22
C PHE A 82 -2.57 12.66 13.97
N TYR A 83 -3.89 12.40 13.98
CA TYR A 83 -4.83 13.18 14.79
C TYR A 83 -4.52 13.05 16.28
N LEU A 84 -4.28 11.82 16.76
CA LEU A 84 -3.85 11.62 18.14
C LEU A 84 -2.56 12.38 18.44
N GLY A 85 -1.57 12.30 17.55
CA GLY A 85 -0.30 13.02 17.70
C GLY A 85 -0.47 14.54 17.73
N LEU A 86 -1.39 15.09 16.95
CA LEU A 86 -1.74 16.52 16.96
C LEU A 86 -2.41 16.91 18.29
N ASP A 87 -3.39 16.13 18.73
CA ASP A 87 -4.15 16.39 19.97
C ASP A 87 -3.25 16.32 21.22
N GLN A 88 -2.24 15.44 21.22
CA GLN A 88 -1.27 15.34 22.31
C GLN A 88 -0.12 16.35 22.21
N GLY A 89 -0.11 17.21 21.18
CA GLY A 89 0.97 18.17 20.95
C GLY A 89 2.30 17.54 20.52
N TYR A 90 2.28 16.30 20.04
CA TYR A 90 3.47 15.60 19.52
C TYR A 90 3.84 16.07 18.12
N LEU A 91 2.84 16.43 17.31
CA LEU A 91 3.01 16.97 15.97
C LEU A 91 2.67 18.46 15.96
N THR A 92 3.51 19.24 15.29
CA THR A 92 3.14 20.60 14.90
C THR A 92 2.09 20.55 13.76
N ASN A 93 1.39 21.66 13.54
CA ASN A 93 0.44 21.75 12.41
C ASN A 93 1.12 21.49 11.05
N SER A 94 2.36 21.94 10.87
CA SER A 94 3.14 21.70 9.65
C SER A 94 3.45 20.21 9.48
N GLU A 95 3.97 19.55 10.51
CA GLU A 95 4.27 18.12 10.49
C GLU A 95 3.02 17.26 10.27
N PHE A 96 1.91 17.62 10.90
CA PHE A 96 0.63 16.98 10.68
C PHE A 96 0.19 17.09 9.21
N SER A 97 0.27 18.28 8.61
CA SER A 97 -0.09 18.52 7.22
C SER A 97 0.80 17.73 6.28
N GLU A 98 2.12 17.83 6.43
CA GLU A 98 3.11 17.13 5.58
C GLU A 98 2.96 15.60 5.64
N CYS A 99 2.86 15.04 6.83
CA CYS A 99 2.68 13.60 7.02
C CYS A 99 1.33 13.11 6.48
N SER A 100 0.26 13.91 6.69
CA SER A 100 -1.08 13.58 6.20
C SER A 100 -1.13 13.58 4.67
N ASP A 101 -0.56 14.58 4.02
CA ASP A 101 -0.51 14.68 2.56
C ASP A 101 0.26 13.49 1.95
N LEU A 102 1.41 13.17 2.52
CA LEU A 102 2.23 12.05 2.05
C LEU A 102 1.51 10.71 2.27
N CYS A 103 0.83 10.55 3.40
CA CYS A 103 0.04 9.34 3.70
C CYS A 103 -1.17 9.19 2.76
N ILE A 104 -1.85 10.29 2.42
CA ILE A 104 -2.94 10.32 1.45
C ILE A 104 -2.42 9.91 0.07
N ARG A 105 -1.30 10.48 -0.39
CA ARG A 105 -0.65 10.10 -1.65
C ARG A 105 -0.29 8.62 -1.67
N SER A 106 0.27 8.08 -0.58
CA SER A 106 0.55 6.65 -0.43
C SER A 106 -0.72 5.81 -0.63
N GLY A 107 -1.80 6.14 0.06
CA GLY A 107 -3.08 5.44 -0.07
C GLY A 107 -3.67 5.51 -1.49
N GLN A 108 -3.57 6.66 -2.17
CA GLN A 108 -4.02 6.85 -3.55
C GLN A 108 -3.21 6.00 -4.54
N THR A 109 -1.88 5.97 -4.38
CA THR A 109 -0.97 5.19 -5.25
C THR A 109 -1.20 3.69 -5.06
N ILE A 110 -1.36 3.23 -3.80
CA ILE A 110 -1.74 1.85 -3.51
C ILE A 110 -3.08 1.50 -4.17
N TRP A 111 -4.07 2.38 -4.08
CA TRP A 111 -5.38 2.15 -4.70
C TRP A 111 -5.32 2.09 -6.23
N ALA A 112 -4.49 2.93 -6.85
CA ALA A 112 -4.25 2.89 -8.29
C ALA A 112 -3.65 1.54 -8.73
N LEU A 113 -2.69 1.00 -7.97
CA LEU A 113 -2.13 -0.34 -8.20
C LEU A 113 -3.20 -1.43 -8.09
N ILE A 114 -4.03 -1.41 -7.04
CA ILE A 114 -5.12 -2.39 -6.87
C ILE A 114 -6.05 -2.38 -8.09
N LYS A 115 -6.49 -1.19 -8.51
CA LYS A 115 -7.36 -1.06 -9.70
C LYS A 115 -6.70 -1.59 -10.96
N GLY A 116 -5.42 -1.27 -11.17
CA GLY A 116 -4.68 -1.74 -12.34
C GLY A 116 -4.52 -3.26 -12.38
N LEU A 117 -4.21 -3.88 -11.24
CA LEU A 117 -4.05 -5.33 -11.12
C LEU A 117 -5.38 -6.08 -11.32
N ARG A 118 -6.48 -5.57 -10.76
CA ARG A 118 -7.82 -6.15 -10.93
C ARG A 118 -8.27 -6.11 -12.39
N ARG A 119 -8.15 -4.95 -13.04
CA ARG A 119 -8.52 -4.80 -14.45
C ARG A 119 -7.76 -5.76 -15.37
N ARG A 120 -6.47 -6.02 -15.10
CA ARG A 120 -5.67 -7.01 -15.84
C ARG A 120 -6.17 -8.44 -15.62
N ALA A 121 -6.60 -8.78 -14.42
CA ALA A 121 -7.16 -10.09 -14.09
C ALA A 121 -8.48 -10.31 -14.83
N ASP A 122 -9.39 -9.33 -14.83
CA ASP A 122 -10.69 -9.39 -15.50
C ASP A 122 -10.51 -9.53 -17.01
N PHE A 123 -9.61 -8.75 -17.63
CA PHE A 123 -9.30 -8.85 -19.06
C PHE A 123 -8.78 -10.25 -19.44
N ARG A 124 -7.86 -10.83 -18.65
CA ARG A 124 -7.34 -12.18 -18.89
C ARG A 124 -8.42 -13.25 -18.76
N THR A 125 -9.33 -13.09 -17.82
CA THR A 125 -10.46 -14.01 -17.64
C THR A 125 -11.45 -13.91 -18.78
N GLY A 126 -11.83 -12.70 -19.18
CA GLY A 126 -12.70 -12.45 -20.34
C GLY A 126 -12.14 -13.03 -21.64
N MET A 127 -10.84 -12.83 -21.89
CA MET A 127 -10.16 -13.37 -23.07
C MET A 127 -10.14 -14.91 -23.07
N LYS A 128 -9.92 -15.55 -21.91
CA LYS A 128 -9.99 -17.02 -21.81
C LYS A 128 -11.39 -17.55 -22.12
N ILE A 129 -12.44 -16.88 -21.63
CA ILE A 129 -13.83 -17.26 -21.88
C ILE A 129 -14.16 -17.11 -23.37
N MET A 130 -13.74 -16.01 -24.00
CA MET A 130 -13.96 -15.79 -25.45
C MET A 130 -13.26 -16.85 -26.29
N ILE A 131 -12.02 -17.21 -25.97
CA ILE A 131 -11.27 -18.25 -26.68
C ILE A 131 -11.97 -19.60 -26.50
N ALA A 132 -12.35 -19.98 -25.27
CA ALA A 132 -13.10 -21.22 -25.02
C ALA A 132 -14.42 -21.28 -25.78
N ALA A 133 -15.18 -20.19 -25.80
CA ALA A 133 -16.43 -20.09 -26.57
C ALA A 133 -16.21 -20.21 -28.08
N ALA A 134 -15.12 -19.66 -28.61
CA ALA A 134 -14.73 -19.80 -30.01
C ALA A 134 -14.38 -21.26 -30.35
N PHE A 135 -13.64 -21.96 -29.51
CA PHE A 135 -13.33 -23.39 -29.70
C PHE A 135 -14.57 -24.27 -29.66
N ILE A 136 -15.54 -23.98 -28.79
CA ILE A 136 -16.83 -24.70 -28.73
C ILE A 136 -17.63 -24.45 -30.01
N ARG A 137 -17.69 -23.21 -30.54
CA ARG A 137 -18.39 -22.87 -31.78
C ARG A 137 -17.77 -23.50 -33.02
N LEU A 138 -16.47 -23.71 -33.03
CA LEU A 138 -15.72 -24.32 -34.14
C LEU A 138 -15.71 -25.86 -34.09
N GLY A 139 -16.36 -26.50 -33.09
CA GLY A 139 -16.42 -27.95 -32.96
C GLY A 139 -15.08 -28.62 -32.69
N LEU A 140 -14.06 -27.85 -32.24
CA LEU A 140 -12.71 -28.32 -31.98
C LEU A 140 -12.52 -28.82 -30.53
N CYS A 141 -13.61 -28.95 -29.76
CA CYS A 141 -13.58 -29.62 -28.46
C CYS A 141 -13.80 -31.12 -28.68
N THR A 142 -12.76 -31.82 -29.03
CA THR A 142 -12.72 -33.30 -28.88
C THR A 142 -12.45 -33.62 -27.42
N ILE A 143 -13.32 -34.46 -26.87
CA ILE A 143 -13.32 -35.17 -25.58
C ILE A 143 -11.94 -35.45 -25.05
#